data_f9e0a9f950d9f431fc806684899ef5cf
#
_entry.id   f9e0a9f950d9f431fc806684899ef5cf
#
_cell.length_a   1.000
_cell.length_b   1.000
_cell.length_c   1.000
_cell.angle_alpha   90.00
_cell.angle_beta   90.00
_cell.angle_gamma   90.00
#
_symmetry.space_group_name_H-M   'P 1'
#
loop_
_entity.id
_entity.type
_entity.pdbx_description
1 polymer ?
#
loop_
_entity_poly.entity_id
_entity_poly.type
_entity_poly.pdbx_seq_one_letter_code
_entity_poly.pdbx_strand_id
1 'polypeptide(L)'
;LISGPVGTGKSFIVTAFAGDIGIPIVKFRNFRSKWQGVSESNLEKILNILKAMAPVGVMIDEADAFLGDRNQEGDSGTSNRIFAQIASFMGNTEYRGKIIWFLITCRPDLLPIDLKRQGRAEEHLALFYPETMEEKEDLFYTLVQKLKLKIQKVNITDMFKKNHFDFSGADIESILIRAKFLATMNNHIFITKGDLEETIQDFVPPSYPHEIELQTLVAVLECTSREMVPKRFQNLDRDKLISAIGQLKALLGEQA
;
A
#
# COMPACT_ATOMS: atom_id res chain seq x y z
N LEU A 1 -2.64 -9.88 3.73
CA LEU A 1 -1.48 -9.05 3.43
C LEU A 1 -1.71 -8.31 2.12
N ILE A 2 -1.50 -6.99 2.10
CA ILE A 2 -1.61 -6.16 0.90
C ILE A 2 -0.26 -5.50 0.66
N SER A 3 0.38 -5.82 -0.46
CA SER A 3 1.72 -5.38 -0.80
C SER A 3 1.78 -4.64 -2.14
N GLY A 4 2.94 -4.10 -2.48
CA GLY A 4 3.20 -3.42 -3.74
C GLY A 4 3.93 -2.10 -3.57
N PRO A 5 4.36 -1.46 -4.67
CA PRO A 5 5.10 -0.21 -4.64
C PRO A 5 4.35 0.93 -3.94
N VAL A 6 5.11 1.94 -3.53
CA VAL A 6 4.55 3.16 -2.95
C VAL A 6 3.58 3.84 -3.94
N GLY A 7 2.50 4.43 -3.44
CA GLY A 7 1.56 5.19 -4.29
C GLY A 7 0.55 4.36 -5.08
N THR A 8 0.47 3.03 -4.90
CA THR A 8 -0.51 2.15 -5.59
C THR A 8 -1.91 2.14 -4.97
N GLY A 9 -2.15 2.87 -3.87
CA GLY A 9 -3.47 2.97 -3.25
C GLY A 9 -3.81 1.85 -2.26
N LYS A 10 -2.84 1.13 -1.72
CA LYS A 10 -3.04 0.01 -0.77
C LYS A 10 -3.96 0.35 0.40
N SER A 11 -3.70 1.45 1.08
CA SER A 11 -4.51 1.87 2.24
C SER A 11 -5.91 2.36 1.82
N PHE A 12 -6.03 2.88 0.59
CA PHE A 12 -7.31 3.33 0.03
C PHE A 12 -8.23 2.14 -0.24
N ILE A 13 -7.73 1.08 -0.89
CA ILE A 13 -8.56 -0.09 -1.23
C ILE A 13 -9.12 -0.77 0.01
N VAL A 14 -8.35 -0.82 1.12
CA VAL A 14 -8.84 -1.38 2.39
C VAL A 14 -10.00 -0.58 2.96
N THR A 15 -9.89 0.76 2.92
CA THR A 15 -10.95 1.63 3.40
C THR A 15 -12.19 1.58 2.52
N ALA A 16 -12.02 1.49 1.21
CA ALA A 16 -13.12 1.33 0.26
C ALA A 16 -13.84 -0.01 0.46
N PHE A 17 -13.10 -1.10 0.52
CA PHE A 17 -13.65 -2.44 0.78
C PHE A 17 -14.47 -2.51 2.07
N ALA A 18 -13.94 -1.95 3.17
CA ALA A 18 -14.66 -1.94 4.43
C ALA A 18 -15.93 -1.09 4.37
N GLY A 19 -15.91 0.03 3.61
CA GLY A 19 -17.08 0.85 3.35
C GLY A 19 -18.15 0.09 2.58
N ASP A 20 -17.76 -0.67 1.55
CA ASP A 20 -18.67 -1.46 0.73
C ASP A 20 -19.36 -2.58 1.53
N ILE A 21 -18.63 -3.28 2.38
CA ILE A 21 -19.20 -4.36 3.21
C ILE A 21 -19.80 -3.86 4.53
N GLY A 22 -19.70 -2.56 4.84
CA GLY A 22 -20.34 -1.92 5.98
C GLY A 22 -19.72 -2.28 7.34
N ILE A 23 -18.43 -2.58 7.41
CA ILE A 23 -17.72 -2.84 8.67
C ILE A 23 -16.85 -1.65 9.11
N PRO A 24 -16.73 -1.39 10.41
CA PRO A 24 -15.79 -0.37 10.90
C PRO A 24 -14.33 -0.82 10.69
N ILE A 25 -13.43 0.17 10.48
CA ILE A 25 -11.99 -0.06 10.45
C ILE A 25 -11.31 0.59 11.64
N VAL A 26 -10.54 -0.20 12.37
CA VAL A 26 -9.61 0.27 13.40
C VAL A 26 -8.21 0.31 12.80
N LYS A 27 -7.65 1.53 12.71
CA LYS A 27 -6.28 1.73 12.22
C LYS A 27 -5.29 1.71 13.38
N PHE A 28 -4.37 0.76 13.35
CA PHE A 28 -3.18 0.79 14.20
C PHE A 28 -2.18 1.77 13.58
N ARG A 29 -1.89 2.85 14.29
CA ARG A 29 -0.84 3.78 13.89
C ARG A 29 0.51 3.29 14.42
N ASN A 30 1.58 3.62 13.70
CA ASN A 30 2.93 3.28 14.13
C ASN A 30 3.26 3.95 15.48
N PHE A 31 3.43 3.13 16.51
CA PHE A 31 3.67 3.58 17.89
C PHE A 31 5.12 3.34 18.34
N ARG A 32 6.05 2.95 17.44
CA ARG A 32 7.43 2.60 17.85
C ARG A 32 8.05 3.61 18.80
N SER A 33 7.83 4.91 18.63
CA SER A 33 8.31 5.95 19.53
C SER A 33 7.52 6.11 20.84
N LYS A 34 6.33 5.49 20.94
CA LYS A 34 5.42 5.63 22.10
C LYS A 34 5.23 4.35 22.90
N TRP A 35 5.72 3.20 22.39
CA TRP A 35 5.57 1.91 23.07
C TRP A 35 6.55 1.71 24.25
N GLN A 36 7.52 2.58 24.45
CA GLN A 36 8.28 2.66 25.71
C GLN A 36 7.37 3.08 26.87
N GLY A 37 6.37 2.27 27.19
CA GLY A 37 5.37 2.57 28.22
C GLY A 37 3.98 1.98 27.99
N VAL A 38 3.73 1.43 26.79
CA VAL A 38 2.49 0.66 26.58
C VAL A 38 2.70 -0.73 27.12
N SER A 39 2.14 -0.97 28.29
CA SER A 39 2.16 -2.29 28.92
C SER A 39 1.36 -3.29 28.08
N GLU A 40 1.76 -4.57 28.13
CA GLU A 40 1.00 -5.71 27.58
C GLU A 40 -0.50 -5.61 27.93
N SER A 41 -0.81 -5.04 29.11
CA SER A 41 -2.19 -4.82 29.56
C SER A 41 -2.97 -3.82 28.68
N ASN A 42 -2.32 -2.83 28.08
CA ASN A 42 -3.01 -1.89 27.18
C ASN A 42 -3.30 -2.54 25.82
N LEU A 43 -2.39 -3.36 25.29
CA LEU A 43 -2.66 -4.15 24.09
C LEU A 43 -3.82 -5.12 24.34
N GLU A 44 -3.85 -5.80 25.48
CA GLU A 44 -4.95 -6.69 25.85
C GLU A 44 -6.30 -5.96 25.88
N LYS A 45 -6.34 -4.75 26.45
CA LYS A 45 -7.55 -3.91 26.41
C LYS A 45 -7.99 -3.58 24.98
N ILE A 46 -7.05 -3.23 24.10
CA ILE A 46 -7.33 -2.96 22.69
C ILE A 46 -7.90 -4.22 22.02
N LEU A 47 -7.27 -5.38 22.22
CA LEU A 47 -7.75 -6.65 21.66
C LEU A 47 -9.16 -7.01 22.19
N ASN A 48 -9.46 -6.74 23.46
CA ASN A 48 -10.80 -6.94 24.03
C ASN A 48 -11.83 -5.97 23.42
N ILE A 49 -11.45 -4.73 23.13
CA ILE A 49 -12.30 -3.78 22.40
C ILE A 49 -12.61 -4.31 20.99
N LEU A 50 -11.59 -4.82 20.26
CA LEU A 50 -11.80 -5.41 18.93
C LEU A 50 -12.78 -6.59 18.96
N LYS A 51 -12.70 -7.45 19.99
CA LYS A 51 -13.67 -8.55 20.19
C LYS A 51 -15.10 -8.03 20.35
N ALA A 52 -15.26 -6.97 21.14
CA ALA A 52 -16.57 -6.36 21.39
C ALA A 52 -17.13 -5.61 20.17
N MET A 53 -16.25 -5.11 19.27
CA MET A 53 -16.65 -4.41 18.06
C MET A 53 -16.97 -5.33 16.87
N ALA A 54 -16.68 -6.62 16.96
CA ALA A 54 -16.85 -7.54 15.84
C ALA A 54 -18.28 -7.54 15.25
N PRO A 55 -18.45 -7.52 13.91
CA PRO A 55 -17.41 -7.62 12.88
C PRO A 55 -16.63 -6.31 12.68
N VAL A 56 -15.30 -6.40 12.58
CA VAL A 56 -14.41 -5.24 12.48
C VAL A 56 -13.20 -5.56 11.61
N GLY A 57 -12.77 -4.58 10.80
CA GLY A 57 -11.48 -4.60 10.10
C GLY A 57 -10.38 -3.97 10.95
N VAL A 58 -9.24 -4.61 11.04
CA VAL A 58 -8.03 -4.07 11.68
C VAL A 58 -6.98 -3.81 10.62
N MET A 59 -6.57 -2.56 10.49
CA MET A 59 -5.61 -2.12 9.50
C MET A 59 -4.29 -1.72 10.16
N ILE A 60 -3.22 -2.39 9.78
CA ILE A 60 -1.84 -2.04 10.14
C ILE A 60 -1.14 -1.56 8.88
N ASP A 61 -0.95 -0.26 8.77
CA ASP A 61 -0.20 0.37 7.68
C ASP A 61 1.29 0.41 8.03
N GLU A 62 2.16 0.35 7.02
CA GLU A 62 3.61 0.20 7.22
C GLU A 62 3.93 -0.99 8.16
N ALA A 63 3.31 -2.13 7.87
CA ALA A 63 3.37 -3.29 8.75
C ALA A 63 4.80 -3.82 8.95
N ASP A 64 5.68 -3.67 7.97
CA ASP A 64 7.11 -3.96 8.05
C ASP A 64 7.82 -3.10 9.10
N ALA A 65 7.53 -1.80 9.15
CA ALA A 65 8.06 -0.92 10.16
C ALA A 65 7.47 -1.22 11.56
N PHE A 66 6.23 -1.67 11.64
CA PHE A 66 5.55 -1.95 12.90
C PHE A 66 5.89 -3.35 13.46
N LEU A 67 5.99 -4.38 12.61
CA LEU A 67 6.09 -5.79 12.99
C LEU A 67 7.39 -6.46 12.50
N GLY A 68 8.21 -5.78 11.70
CA GLY A 68 9.32 -6.38 10.95
C GLY A 68 10.56 -6.67 11.78
N ASP A 69 11.22 -5.65 12.29
CA ASP A 69 12.56 -5.79 12.86
C ASP A 69 12.55 -6.21 14.33
N ARG A 70 13.14 -7.39 14.61
CA ARG A 70 13.21 -8.00 15.94
C ARG A 70 14.61 -7.89 16.60
N ASN A 71 15.62 -7.43 15.84
CA ASN A 71 17.03 -7.54 16.27
C ASN A 71 17.66 -6.21 16.67
N GLN A 72 16.90 -5.13 16.88
CA GLN A 72 17.49 -3.88 17.33
C GLN A 72 17.97 -4.01 18.78
N GLU A 73 19.27 -3.89 18.98
CA GLU A 73 19.90 -3.79 20.29
C GLU A 73 19.32 -2.59 21.04
N GLY A 74 18.72 -2.86 22.21
CA GLY A 74 18.14 -1.81 23.10
C GLY A 74 16.64 -1.92 23.33
N ASP A 75 15.92 -2.79 22.65
CA ASP A 75 14.51 -3.07 22.94
C ASP A 75 14.41 -4.11 24.07
N SER A 76 13.73 -3.74 25.15
CA SER A 76 13.53 -4.53 26.38
C SER A 76 12.72 -5.84 26.20
N GLY A 77 12.68 -6.43 24.99
CA GLY A 77 11.85 -7.60 24.67
C GLY A 77 10.35 -7.29 24.57
N THR A 78 9.93 -6.04 24.80
CA THR A 78 8.53 -5.62 24.78
C THR A 78 7.95 -5.73 23.37
N SER A 79 8.69 -5.33 22.33
CA SER A 79 8.25 -5.46 20.94
C SER A 79 8.02 -6.92 20.54
N ASN A 80 8.87 -7.83 20.98
CA ASN A 80 8.69 -9.27 20.72
C ASN A 80 7.44 -9.84 21.40
N ARG A 81 7.10 -9.38 22.61
CA ARG A 81 5.89 -9.84 23.33
C ARG A 81 4.62 -9.28 22.70
N ILE A 82 4.63 -8.00 22.33
CA ILE A 82 3.52 -7.36 21.60
C ILE A 82 3.27 -8.09 20.27
N PHE A 83 4.33 -8.35 19.51
CA PHE A 83 4.26 -9.12 18.30
C PHE A 83 3.65 -10.52 18.53
N ALA A 84 4.16 -11.25 19.52
CA ALA A 84 3.67 -12.59 19.85
C ALA A 84 2.18 -12.58 20.24
N GLN A 85 1.74 -11.55 20.98
CA GLN A 85 0.36 -11.38 21.39
C GLN A 85 -0.56 -11.09 20.17
N ILE A 86 -0.16 -10.18 19.27
CA ILE A 86 -0.88 -9.88 18.02
C ILE A 86 -0.94 -11.14 17.16
N ALA A 87 0.20 -11.80 16.92
CA ALA A 87 0.28 -13.00 16.11
C ALA A 87 -0.54 -14.17 16.64
N SER A 88 -0.59 -14.33 17.98
CA SER A 88 -1.46 -15.30 18.66
C SER A 88 -2.93 -14.96 18.46
N PHE A 89 -3.29 -13.69 18.61
CA PHE A 89 -4.66 -13.24 18.45
C PHE A 89 -5.16 -13.40 17.00
N MET A 90 -4.33 -13.06 16.00
CA MET A 90 -4.65 -13.29 14.59
C MET A 90 -4.90 -14.76 14.27
N GLY A 91 -4.15 -15.67 14.93
CA GLY A 91 -4.27 -17.12 14.73
C GLY A 91 -5.44 -17.76 15.48
N ASN A 92 -6.16 -17.03 16.32
CA ASN A 92 -7.28 -17.58 17.08
C ASN A 92 -8.52 -17.81 16.19
N THR A 93 -8.88 -19.07 16.03
CA THR A 93 -10.01 -19.50 15.18
C THR A 93 -11.37 -19.00 15.66
N GLU A 94 -11.51 -18.61 16.93
CA GLU A 94 -12.75 -18.04 17.48
C GLU A 94 -13.17 -16.73 16.81
N TYR A 95 -12.17 -15.94 16.35
CA TYR A 95 -12.40 -14.63 15.71
C TYR A 95 -12.34 -14.68 14.19
N ARG A 96 -12.13 -15.84 13.61
CA ARG A 96 -12.11 -16.02 12.16
C ARG A 96 -13.46 -15.64 11.56
N GLY A 97 -13.44 -14.81 10.52
CA GLY A 97 -14.64 -14.26 9.90
C GLY A 97 -15.33 -13.13 10.69
N LYS A 98 -14.87 -12.84 11.91
CA LYS A 98 -15.38 -11.74 12.74
C LYS A 98 -14.42 -10.55 12.79
N ILE A 99 -13.11 -10.81 12.77
CA ILE A 99 -12.07 -9.78 12.75
C ILE A 99 -11.20 -10.02 11.53
N ILE A 100 -11.16 -9.04 10.62
CA ILE A 100 -10.39 -9.11 9.38
C ILE A 100 -9.13 -8.28 9.56
N TRP A 101 -7.96 -8.89 9.37
CA TRP A 101 -6.68 -8.22 9.48
C TRP A 101 -6.16 -7.80 8.11
N PHE A 102 -5.81 -6.52 7.97
CA PHE A 102 -5.17 -5.95 6.80
C PHE A 102 -3.77 -5.48 7.17
N LEU A 103 -2.76 -6.26 6.80
CA LEU A 103 -1.36 -5.86 6.89
C LEU A 103 -0.97 -5.20 5.58
N ILE A 104 -0.56 -3.94 5.62
CA ILE A 104 -0.21 -3.15 4.43
C ILE A 104 1.27 -2.81 4.49
N THR A 105 2.00 -3.10 3.42
CA THR A 105 3.43 -2.82 3.34
C THR A 105 3.91 -2.65 1.89
N CYS A 106 5.00 -1.91 1.70
CA CYS A 106 5.75 -1.91 0.45
C CYS A 106 6.84 -2.99 0.44
N ARG A 107 7.19 -3.53 1.62
CA ARG A 107 8.29 -4.48 1.82
C ARG A 107 7.81 -5.74 2.55
N PRO A 108 7.02 -6.61 1.86
CA PRO A 108 6.50 -7.84 2.48
C PRO A 108 7.61 -8.83 2.86
N ASP A 109 8.79 -8.71 2.26
CA ASP A 109 9.98 -9.50 2.56
C ASP A 109 10.55 -9.22 3.97
N LEU A 110 10.28 -8.05 4.53
CA LEU A 110 10.69 -7.67 5.88
C LEU A 110 9.72 -8.15 6.97
N LEU A 111 8.53 -8.64 6.58
CA LEU A 111 7.59 -9.19 7.53
C LEU A 111 7.97 -10.61 7.96
N PRO A 112 7.86 -10.94 9.26
CA PRO A 112 8.09 -12.30 9.74
C PRO A 112 7.16 -13.32 9.10
N ILE A 113 7.72 -14.49 8.75
CA ILE A 113 6.97 -15.61 8.14
C ILE A 113 5.77 -16.02 9.02
N ASP A 114 5.93 -15.94 10.33
CA ASP A 114 4.86 -16.26 11.27
C ASP A 114 3.56 -15.47 11.07
N LEU A 115 3.63 -14.26 10.55
CA LEU A 115 2.43 -13.48 10.22
C LEU A 115 1.82 -13.85 8.89
N LYS A 116 2.64 -14.34 7.96
CA LYS A 116 2.29 -14.61 6.56
C LYS A 116 1.75 -16.03 6.34
N ARG A 117 1.84 -16.90 7.34
CA ARG A 117 1.40 -18.29 7.22
C ARG A 117 -0.12 -18.46 7.29
N GLN A 118 -0.58 -19.62 6.85
CA GLN A 118 -1.98 -20.04 6.91
C GLN A 118 -2.58 -19.88 8.31
N GLY A 119 -3.82 -19.39 8.37
CA GLY A 119 -4.53 -19.09 9.62
C GLY A 119 -4.22 -17.72 10.22
N ARG A 120 -3.40 -16.88 9.54
CA ARG A 120 -3.11 -15.48 9.92
C ARG A 120 -3.33 -14.55 8.73
N ALA A 121 -2.31 -13.90 8.21
CA ALA A 121 -2.43 -13.13 6.96
C ALA A 121 -2.19 -14.06 5.77
N GLU A 122 -3.09 -14.99 5.53
CA GLU A 122 -2.93 -16.09 4.55
C GLU A 122 -3.13 -15.67 3.09
N GLU A 123 -3.93 -14.64 2.86
CA GLU A 123 -4.14 -14.08 1.53
C GLU A 123 -3.16 -12.94 1.28
N HIS A 124 -2.33 -13.09 0.23
CA HIS A 124 -1.34 -12.08 -0.17
C HIS A 124 -1.75 -11.45 -1.50
N LEU A 125 -2.26 -10.25 -1.43
CA LEU A 125 -2.69 -9.45 -2.56
C LEU A 125 -1.63 -8.42 -2.90
N ALA A 126 -1.37 -8.21 -4.18
CA ALA A 126 -0.40 -7.23 -4.62
C ALA A 126 -1.05 -6.18 -5.52
N LEU A 127 -0.73 -4.90 -5.29
CA LEU A 127 -1.17 -3.78 -6.12
C LEU A 127 0.04 -3.21 -6.85
N PHE A 128 -0.11 -2.94 -8.14
CA PHE A 128 0.94 -2.45 -9.02
C PHE A 128 0.53 -1.12 -9.68
N TYR A 129 1.47 -0.47 -10.32
CA TYR A 129 1.15 0.67 -11.16
C TYR A 129 0.36 0.24 -12.40
N PRO A 130 -0.53 1.09 -12.92
CA PRO A 130 -1.26 0.79 -14.13
C PRO A 130 -0.30 0.61 -15.32
N GLU A 131 -0.39 -0.54 -16.00
CA GLU A 131 0.50 -0.87 -17.13
C GLU A 131 -0.08 -0.38 -18.46
N THR A 132 -1.39 -0.52 -18.64
CA THR A 132 -2.07 -0.15 -19.88
C THR A 132 -2.59 1.29 -19.85
N MET A 133 -2.79 1.87 -21.03
CA MET A 133 -3.39 3.21 -21.12
C MET A 133 -4.84 3.22 -20.65
N GLU A 134 -5.55 2.12 -20.81
CA GLU A 134 -6.93 1.94 -20.32
C GLU A 134 -6.95 2.00 -18.78
N GLU A 135 -6.08 1.25 -18.12
CA GLU A 135 -5.94 1.29 -16.65
C GLU A 135 -5.54 2.69 -16.13
N LYS A 136 -4.64 3.39 -16.86
CA LYS A 136 -4.25 4.76 -16.52
C LYS A 136 -5.43 5.73 -16.65
N GLU A 137 -6.25 5.56 -17.67
CA GLU A 137 -7.45 6.37 -17.91
C GLU A 137 -8.51 6.10 -16.83
N ASP A 138 -8.79 4.86 -16.53
CA ASP A 138 -9.74 4.45 -15.48
C ASP A 138 -9.33 4.98 -14.11
N LEU A 139 -8.05 4.87 -13.77
CA LEU A 139 -7.49 5.41 -12.53
C LEU A 139 -7.65 6.94 -12.47
N PHE A 140 -7.35 7.64 -13.57
CA PHE A 140 -7.49 9.10 -13.65
C PHE A 140 -8.94 9.53 -13.38
N TYR A 141 -9.92 8.93 -14.07
CA TYR A 141 -11.32 9.30 -13.88
C TYR A 141 -11.86 8.88 -12.50
N THR A 142 -11.39 7.77 -11.95
CA THR A 142 -11.70 7.37 -10.58
C THR A 142 -11.20 8.42 -9.57
N LEU A 143 -9.99 8.93 -9.76
CA LEU A 143 -9.44 10.00 -8.92
C LEU A 143 -10.17 11.32 -9.10
N VAL A 144 -10.59 11.68 -10.32
CA VAL A 144 -11.43 12.86 -10.59
C VAL A 144 -12.74 12.77 -9.79
N GLN A 145 -13.39 11.61 -9.78
CA GLN A 145 -14.62 11.38 -9.02
C GLN A 145 -14.37 11.43 -7.50
N LYS A 146 -13.32 10.75 -7.01
CA LYS A 146 -12.92 10.76 -5.60
C LYS A 146 -12.69 12.17 -5.09
N LEU A 147 -12.01 13.01 -5.87
CA LEU A 147 -11.68 14.40 -5.53
C LEU A 147 -12.83 15.37 -5.84
N LYS A 148 -13.94 14.90 -6.37
CA LYS A 148 -15.11 15.69 -6.80
C LYS A 148 -14.72 16.88 -7.69
N LEU A 149 -13.80 16.63 -8.64
CA LEU A 149 -13.30 17.67 -9.54
C LEU A 149 -14.24 17.86 -10.72
N LYS A 150 -14.39 19.13 -11.13
CA LYS A 150 -15.01 19.47 -12.40
C LYS A 150 -13.92 19.65 -13.43
N ILE A 151 -13.93 18.81 -14.47
CA ILE A 151 -12.89 18.78 -15.50
C ILE A 151 -13.52 18.84 -16.88
N GLN A 152 -12.88 19.51 -17.82
CA GLN A 152 -13.24 19.48 -19.22
C GLN A 152 -13.00 18.06 -19.76
N LYS A 153 -13.88 17.58 -20.65
CA LYS A 153 -13.66 16.28 -21.32
C LYS A 153 -12.38 16.34 -22.14
N VAL A 154 -11.39 15.54 -21.77
CA VAL A 154 -10.06 15.51 -22.39
C VAL A 154 -9.66 14.09 -22.77
N ASN A 155 -8.83 13.95 -23.79
CA ASN A 155 -8.19 12.69 -24.10
C ASN A 155 -6.89 12.56 -23.29
N ILE A 156 -6.97 11.82 -22.18
CA ILE A 156 -5.85 11.59 -21.26
C ILE A 156 -4.77 10.74 -21.92
N THR A 157 -5.15 9.80 -22.76
CA THR A 157 -4.22 8.91 -23.45
C THR A 157 -3.14 9.69 -24.22
N ASP A 158 -3.56 10.74 -24.94
CA ASP A 158 -2.61 11.58 -25.70
C ASP A 158 -1.71 12.41 -24.79
N MET A 159 -2.19 12.80 -23.61
CA MET A 159 -1.40 13.55 -22.63
C MET A 159 -0.33 12.67 -21.99
N PHE A 160 -0.69 11.47 -21.56
CA PHE A 160 0.25 10.53 -20.93
C PHE A 160 1.28 9.96 -21.92
N LYS A 161 0.90 9.74 -23.19
CA LYS A 161 1.86 9.30 -24.23
C LYS A 161 2.98 10.29 -24.53
N LYS A 162 2.74 11.57 -24.32
CA LYS A 162 3.75 12.62 -24.50
C LYS A 162 4.75 12.69 -23.35
N ASN A 163 4.43 12.07 -22.23
CA ASN A 163 5.26 12.08 -21.04
C ASN A 163 5.98 10.73 -20.89
N HIS A 164 7.29 10.78 -20.59
CA HIS A 164 8.13 9.59 -20.45
C HIS A 164 8.09 8.96 -19.05
N PHE A 165 7.29 9.50 -18.13
CA PHE A 165 7.21 9.02 -16.77
C PHE A 165 6.07 8.01 -16.58
N ASP A 166 6.33 6.97 -15.79
CA ASP A 166 5.30 6.10 -15.26
C ASP A 166 4.75 6.70 -13.96
N PHE A 167 3.55 7.27 -14.05
CA PHE A 167 2.90 7.88 -12.89
C PHE A 167 2.22 6.83 -12.00
N SER A 168 2.48 6.93 -10.72
CA SER A 168 1.71 6.24 -9.70
C SER A 168 0.31 6.87 -9.53
N GLY A 169 -0.58 6.18 -8.84
CA GLY A 169 -1.88 6.76 -8.47
C GLY A 169 -1.73 8.03 -7.62
N ALA A 170 -0.72 8.10 -6.76
CA ALA A 170 -0.41 9.28 -5.96
C ALA A 170 0.10 10.45 -6.81
N ASP A 171 0.89 10.17 -7.86
CA ASP A 171 1.34 11.20 -8.79
C ASP A 171 0.18 11.78 -9.58
N ILE A 172 -0.71 10.92 -10.10
CA ILE A 172 -1.92 11.36 -10.82
C ILE A 172 -2.82 12.20 -9.89
N GLU A 173 -3.00 11.80 -8.63
CA GLU A 173 -3.74 12.58 -7.64
C GLU A 173 -3.09 13.96 -7.40
N SER A 174 -1.76 14.00 -7.29
CA SER A 174 -0.99 15.26 -7.15
C SER A 174 -1.15 16.16 -8.37
N ILE A 175 -1.06 15.62 -9.58
CA ILE A 175 -1.29 16.35 -10.83
C ILE A 175 -2.70 16.96 -10.85
N LEU A 176 -3.72 16.19 -10.50
CA LEU A 176 -5.10 16.67 -10.46
C LEU A 176 -5.31 17.80 -9.45
N ILE A 177 -4.69 17.70 -8.27
CA ILE A 177 -4.76 18.74 -7.24
C ILE A 177 -4.06 20.01 -7.71
N ARG A 178 -2.88 19.90 -8.32
CA ARG A 178 -2.13 21.04 -8.89
C ARG A 178 -2.90 21.69 -10.05
N ALA A 179 -3.48 20.90 -10.96
CA ALA A 179 -4.29 21.41 -12.06
C ALA A 179 -5.53 22.14 -11.56
N LYS A 180 -6.18 21.68 -10.48
CA LYS A 180 -7.26 22.40 -9.81
C LYS A 180 -6.79 23.74 -9.27
N PHE A 181 -5.61 23.78 -8.67
CA PHE A 181 -5.03 25.01 -8.13
C PHE A 181 -4.75 26.02 -9.25
N LEU A 182 -4.14 25.56 -10.33
CA LEU A 182 -3.84 26.36 -11.53
C LEU A 182 -5.12 26.92 -12.16
N ALA A 183 -6.13 26.09 -12.35
CA ALA A 183 -7.44 26.50 -12.86
C ALA A 183 -8.06 27.61 -11.98
N THR A 184 -7.94 27.47 -10.65
CA THR A 184 -8.44 28.49 -9.71
C THR A 184 -7.67 29.82 -9.86
N MET A 185 -6.35 29.77 -10.01
CA MET A 185 -5.53 30.98 -10.23
C MET A 185 -5.88 31.67 -11.55
N ASN A 186 -6.19 30.90 -12.59
CA ASN A 186 -6.59 31.41 -13.91
C ASN A 186 -8.08 31.81 -13.97
N ASN A 187 -8.80 31.79 -12.85
CA ASN A 187 -10.26 32.04 -12.76
C ASN A 187 -11.12 31.11 -13.64
N HIS A 188 -10.66 29.88 -13.87
CA HIS A 188 -11.44 28.87 -14.57
C HIS A 188 -12.46 28.22 -13.61
N ILE A 189 -13.70 28.00 -14.08
CA ILE A 189 -14.78 27.33 -13.30
C ILE A 189 -14.54 25.83 -13.17
N PHE A 190 -13.79 25.25 -14.12
CA PHE A 190 -13.42 23.84 -14.17
C PHE A 190 -11.98 23.71 -14.68
N ILE A 191 -11.38 22.57 -14.42
CA ILE A 191 -10.02 22.27 -14.92
C ILE A 191 -10.09 22.13 -16.45
N THR A 192 -9.37 22.99 -17.15
CA THR A 192 -9.30 22.96 -18.61
C THR A 192 -8.22 22.02 -19.10
N LYS A 193 -8.25 21.72 -20.41
CA LYS A 193 -7.19 20.94 -21.04
C LYS A 193 -5.82 21.60 -20.88
N GLY A 194 -5.76 22.92 -21.00
CA GLY A 194 -4.52 23.70 -20.83
C GLY A 194 -3.95 23.60 -19.42
N ASP A 195 -4.79 23.71 -18.38
CA ASP A 195 -4.36 23.58 -16.99
C ASP A 195 -3.73 22.20 -16.73
N LEU A 196 -4.30 21.13 -17.33
CA LEU A 196 -3.77 19.77 -17.21
C LEU A 196 -2.44 19.60 -17.96
N GLU A 197 -2.38 20.07 -19.22
CA GLU A 197 -1.16 19.97 -20.04
C GLU A 197 0.01 20.70 -19.38
N GLU A 198 -0.22 21.91 -18.88
CA GLU A 198 0.77 22.70 -18.17
C GLU A 198 1.23 21.98 -16.90
N THR A 199 0.29 21.48 -16.09
CA THR A 199 0.62 20.77 -14.86
C THR A 199 1.40 19.48 -15.13
N ILE A 200 1.01 18.68 -16.14
CA ILE A 200 1.71 17.45 -16.51
C ILE A 200 3.12 17.72 -17.01
N GLN A 201 3.32 18.81 -17.77
CA GLN A 201 4.64 19.20 -18.26
C GLN A 201 5.59 19.68 -17.16
N ASP A 202 5.04 20.37 -16.15
CA ASP A 202 5.82 20.86 -15.00
C ASP A 202 6.07 19.77 -13.95
N PHE A 203 5.25 18.71 -13.94
CA PHE A 203 5.33 17.68 -12.92
C PHE A 203 6.48 16.70 -13.18
N VAL A 204 7.41 16.65 -12.24
CA VAL A 204 8.49 15.67 -12.21
C VAL A 204 8.26 14.74 -11.01
N PRO A 205 7.90 13.46 -11.23
CA PRO A 205 7.72 12.53 -10.12
C PRO A 205 9.06 12.24 -9.45
N PRO A 206 9.06 12.01 -8.12
CA PRO A 206 10.25 11.52 -7.43
C PRO A 206 10.72 10.21 -8.07
N SER A 207 12.01 10.10 -8.36
CA SER A 207 12.56 8.92 -9.03
C SER A 207 13.39 8.10 -8.07
N TYR A 208 12.87 6.93 -7.72
CA TYR A 208 13.53 5.91 -6.90
C TYR A 208 13.44 4.55 -7.61
N PRO A 209 14.08 4.39 -8.79
CA PRO A 209 13.83 3.24 -9.67
C PRO A 209 14.20 1.90 -9.01
N HIS A 210 15.30 1.82 -8.29
CA HIS A 210 15.74 0.57 -7.65
C HIS A 210 14.85 0.18 -6.46
N GLU A 211 14.42 1.15 -5.67
CA GLU A 211 13.51 0.93 -4.54
C GLU A 211 12.13 0.50 -5.03
N ILE A 212 11.60 1.16 -6.07
CA ILE A 212 10.29 0.82 -6.66
C ILE A 212 10.36 -0.56 -7.31
N GLU A 213 11.43 -0.88 -8.01
CA GLU A 213 11.64 -2.19 -8.60
C GLU A 213 11.73 -3.28 -7.53
N LEU A 214 12.51 -3.06 -6.47
CA LEU A 214 12.58 -3.98 -5.34
C LEU A 214 11.21 -4.23 -4.72
N GLN A 215 10.44 -3.15 -4.42
CA GLN A 215 9.09 -3.25 -3.89
C GLN A 215 8.15 -4.02 -4.82
N THR A 216 8.31 -3.85 -6.13
CA THR A 216 7.53 -4.57 -7.14
C THR A 216 7.87 -6.05 -7.13
N LEU A 217 9.15 -6.41 -7.17
CA LEU A 217 9.58 -7.81 -7.25
C LEU A 217 9.26 -8.59 -5.97
N VAL A 218 9.43 -7.99 -4.80
CA VAL A 218 9.06 -8.65 -3.53
C VAL A 218 7.54 -8.82 -3.41
N ALA A 219 6.73 -7.90 -3.93
CA ALA A 219 5.28 -8.04 -3.96
C ALA A 219 4.83 -9.16 -4.91
N VAL A 220 5.48 -9.28 -6.08
CA VAL A 220 5.26 -10.40 -7.02
C VAL A 220 5.60 -11.73 -6.37
N LEU A 221 6.75 -11.82 -5.68
CA LEU A 221 7.22 -13.05 -5.04
C LEU A 221 6.28 -13.54 -3.93
N GLU A 222 5.70 -12.62 -3.18
CA GLU A 222 4.78 -12.90 -2.05
C GLU A 222 3.33 -13.09 -2.48
N CYS A 223 2.94 -12.66 -3.68
CA CYS A 223 1.53 -12.72 -4.13
C CYS A 223 1.03 -14.16 -4.22
N THR A 224 -0.15 -14.42 -3.63
CA THR A 224 -0.81 -15.75 -3.65
C THR A 224 -1.83 -15.89 -4.78
N SER A 225 -2.17 -14.81 -5.50
CA SER A 225 -3.10 -14.82 -6.62
C SER A 225 -2.38 -14.54 -7.95
N ARG A 226 -2.44 -15.48 -8.89
CA ARG A 226 -1.85 -15.30 -10.23
C ARG A 226 -2.51 -14.20 -11.04
N GLU A 227 -3.80 -13.98 -10.85
CA GLU A 227 -4.57 -12.96 -11.56
C GLU A 227 -4.11 -11.53 -11.19
N MET A 228 -3.60 -11.36 -9.98
CA MET A 228 -3.09 -10.08 -9.50
C MET A 228 -1.64 -9.79 -9.91
N VAL A 229 -0.93 -10.80 -10.41
CA VAL A 229 0.45 -10.61 -10.89
C VAL A 229 0.43 -10.02 -12.30
N PRO A 230 1.13 -8.89 -12.56
CA PRO A 230 1.21 -8.29 -13.89
C PRO A 230 1.69 -9.27 -14.94
N LYS A 231 1.15 -9.18 -16.17
CA LYS A 231 1.41 -10.14 -17.25
C LYS A 231 2.89 -10.38 -17.51
N ARG A 232 3.70 -9.34 -17.39
CA ARG A 232 5.17 -9.41 -17.59
C ARG A 232 5.88 -10.31 -16.58
N PHE A 233 5.28 -10.59 -15.41
CA PHE A 233 5.85 -11.41 -14.34
C PHE A 233 5.22 -12.81 -14.23
N GLN A 234 4.08 -13.06 -14.88
CA GLN A 234 3.35 -14.34 -14.73
C GLN A 234 4.14 -15.58 -15.15
N ASN A 235 5.09 -15.43 -16.08
CA ASN A 235 5.94 -16.50 -16.60
C ASN A 235 7.39 -16.41 -16.10
N LEU A 236 7.67 -15.54 -15.12
CA LEU A 236 9.02 -15.43 -14.55
C LEU A 236 9.36 -16.67 -13.70
N ASP A 237 10.56 -17.20 -13.92
CA ASP A 237 11.16 -18.20 -13.07
C ASP A 237 11.40 -17.61 -11.66
N ARG A 238 10.95 -18.33 -10.64
CA ARG A 238 11.04 -17.89 -9.25
C ARG A 238 12.50 -17.70 -8.80
N ASP A 239 13.43 -18.51 -9.28
CA ASP A 239 14.85 -18.40 -8.94
C ASP A 239 15.47 -17.12 -9.54
N LYS A 240 15.07 -16.76 -10.76
CA LYS A 240 15.48 -15.51 -11.37
C LYS A 240 14.94 -14.30 -10.61
N LEU A 241 13.70 -14.39 -10.13
CA LEU A 241 13.09 -13.33 -9.33
C LEU A 241 13.84 -13.14 -8.00
N ILE A 242 14.16 -14.21 -7.29
CA ILE A 242 14.94 -14.18 -6.05
C ILE A 242 16.35 -13.60 -6.30
N SER A 243 17.00 -14.01 -7.38
CA SER A 243 18.32 -13.47 -7.77
C SER A 243 18.27 -11.96 -8.04
N ALA A 244 17.26 -11.49 -8.76
CA ALA A 244 17.08 -10.05 -9.05
C ALA A 244 16.82 -9.25 -7.76
N ILE A 245 16.01 -9.77 -6.85
CA ILE A 245 15.76 -9.16 -5.53
C ILE A 245 17.09 -9.04 -4.74
N GLY A 246 17.90 -10.11 -4.72
CA GLY A 246 19.20 -10.11 -4.05
C GLY A 246 20.16 -9.04 -4.63
N GLN A 247 20.20 -8.90 -5.95
CA GLN A 247 21.01 -7.87 -6.60
C GLN A 247 20.55 -6.45 -6.25
N LEU A 248 19.24 -6.19 -6.25
CA LEU A 248 18.68 -4.89 -5.87
C LEU A 248 18.95 -4.55 -4.40
N LYS A 249 18.80 -5.52 -3.50
CA LYS A 249 19.15 -5.34 -2.09
C LYS A 249 20.62 -4.95 -1.92
N ALA A 250 21.52 -5.64 -2.60
CA ALA A 250 22.95 -5.33 -2.57
C ALA A 250 23.25 -3.92 -3.11
N LEU A 251 22.60 -3.49 -4.20
CA LEU A 251 22.74 -2.13 -4.74
C LEU A 251 22.24 -1.06 -3.77
N LEU A 252 21.20 -1.36 -3.00
CA LEU A 252 20.63 -0.44 -1.99
C LEU A 252 21.37 -0.49 -0.64
N GLY A 253 22.41 -1.34 -0.51
CA GLY A 253 23.18 -1.48 0.72
C GLY A 253 22.43 -2.27 1.82
N GLU A 254 21.39 -3.00 1.47
CA GLU A 254 20.67 -3.87 2.39
C GLU A 254 21.37 -5.24 2.46
N GLN A 255 21.47 -5.81 3.67
CA GLN A 255 21.95 -7.17 3.82
C GLN A 255 20.92 -8.16 3.24
N ALA A 256 21.44 -9.14 2.50
CA ALA A 256 20.64 -10.18 1.86
C ALA A 256 20.01 -11.14 2.89
#